data_3259a64fda0056d1d595cd586436ccee
#
_entry.id   3259a64fda0056d1d595cd586436ccee
#
_cell.length_a   1.000
_cell.length_b   1.000
_cell.length_c   1.000
_cell.angle_alpha   90.00
_cell.angle_beta   90.00
_cell.angle_gamma   90.00
#
_symmetry.space_group_name_H-M   'P 1'
#
loop_
_entity.id
_entity.type
_entity.pdbx_description
1 polymer ?
#
loop_
_entity_poly.entity_id
_entity_poly.type
_entity_poly.pdbx_seq_one_letter_code
_entity_poly.pdbx_strand_id
1 'polypeptide(L)'
;MKKYYTRVCNFHYGANSIKLVKNKRTLPLNGNIKISFDHIEILSRNSNRLIHIKEIKNLPIKLKKKVIKDLKIITKKIKNFSNFNFRNFSNIMGVLNLTPDSFSDGGKYNNNLGYNHALKLFKSGSNIIDVGGESTRPMSKEIKIKNEWNRIKSTLKRLKKRRIPISLDTRKSIIMERGIKLGVKLINDISGLKFDNQTIKIIKKYNKPFTIHHIQGNPRTMQNNPKYKNVLLDIYDYFEEKIKYVRFNGIKHNNIIIDPGIGFGKNLKHNITLVSKISLFHSLGFPILLGMSRKKFIKDISKNNDSKQRLGGSIGSALFALMQGVQILRVHDVNEVIQSIKVFKELLKN
;
A
#
# COMPACT_ATOMS: atom_id res chain seq x y z
N MET A 1 -14.12 3.60 27.31
CA MET A 1 -14.96 4.35 26.33
C MET A 1 -15.12 3.56 25.05
N LYS A 2 -16.33 3.57 24.42
CA LYS A 2 -16.58 2.94 23.12
C LYS A 2 -15.78 3.66 22.03
N LYS A 3 -14.92 2.94 21.27
CA LYS A 3 -14.13 3.49 20.18
C LYS A 3 -14.94 3.43 18.88
N TYR A 4 -14.92 4.52 18.12
CA TYR A 4 -15.60 4.63 16.83
C TYR A 4 -14.58 4.91 15.73
N TYR A 5 -14.85 4.39 14.53
CA TYR A 5 -14.03 4.50 13.34
C TYR A 5 -14.90 5.00 12.18
N THR A 6 -14.36 5.86 11.33
CA THR A 6 -15.09 6.45 10.21
C THR A 6 -14.55 5.92 8.89
N ARG A 7 -15.36 5.16 8.16
CA ARG A 7 -15.06 4.66 6.81
C ARG A 7 -15.83 5.47 5.78
N VAL A 8 -15.18 5.94 4.73
CA VAL A 8 -15.83 6.62 3.62
C VAL A 8 -16.41 5.63 2.62
N CYS A 9 -17.59 5.95 2.08
CA CYS A 9 -18.38 5.09 1.21
C CYS A 9 -19.02 5.91 0.10
N ASN A 10 -19.58 5.22 -0.91
CA ASN A 10 -20.25 5.81 -2.05
C ASN A 10 -19.39 6.87 -2.75
N PHE A 11 -18.41 6.36 -3.52
CA PHE A 11 -17.43 7.19 -4.19
C PHE A 11 -17.96 7.69 -5.54
N HIS A 12 -17.60 8.92 -5.87
CA HIS A 12 -17.84 9.59 -7.15
C HIS A 12 -16.49 9.93 -7.80
N TYR A 13 -16.42 9.90 -9.14
CA TYR A 13 -15.19 10.02 -9.89
C TYR A 13 -15.30 11.03 -11.03
N GLY A 14 -14.14 11.49 -11.53
CA GLY A 14 -14.01 12.28 -12.74
C GLY A 14 -14.81 13.59 -12.72
N ALA A 15 -15.48 13.89 -13.82
CA ALA A 15 -16.27 15.12 -13.99
C ALA A 15 -17.46 15.19 -13.01
N ASN A 16 -18.11 14.06 -12.78
CA ASN A 16 -19.21 13.98 -11.81
C ASN A 16 -18.76 14.36 -10.40
N SER A 17 -17.63 13.80 -9.93
CA SER A 17 -17.07 14.17 -8.63
C SER A 17 -16.79 15.67 -8.53
N ILE A 18 -16.17 16.27 -9.56
CA ILE A 18 -15.87 17.71 -9.59
C ILE A 18 -17.16 18.53 -9.46
N LYS A 19 -18.22 18.18 -10.22
CA LYS A 19 -19.52 18.84 -10.16
C LYS A 19 -20.14 18.74 -8.77
N LEU A 20 -20.15 17.53 -8.18
CA LEU A 20 -20.74 17.29 -6.87
C LEU A 20 -19.99 18.02 -5.74
N VAL A 21 -18.63 18.07 -5.79
CA VAL A 21 -17.82 18.81 -4.82
C VAL A 21 -18.08 20.31 -4.92
N LYS A 22 -18.11 20.88 -6.14
CA LYS A 22 -18.42 22.30 -6.36
C LYS A 22 -19.82 22.67 -5.79
N ASN A 23 -20.78 21.79 -5.96
CA ASN A 23 -22.14 21.96 -5.44
C ASN A 23 -22.30 21.58 -3.95
N LYS A 24 -21.19 21.30 -3.24
CA LYS A 24 -21.18 20.91 -1.81
C LYS A 24 -22.04 19.68 -1.48
N ARG A 25 -22.24 18.78 -2.47
CA ARG A 25 -23.01 17.53 -2.31
C ARG A 25 -22.14 16.37 -1.82
N THR A 26 -20.83 16.43 -2.09
CA THR A 26 -19.84 15.41 -1.70
C THR A 26 -18.61 16.08 -1.08
N LEU A 27 -17.79 15.28 -0.38
CA LEU A 27 -16.52 15.71 0.18
C LEU A 27 -15.35 15.10 -0.62
N PRO A 28 -14.30 15.90 -0.93
CA PRO A 28 -13.15 15.40 -1.70
C PRO A 28 -12.30 14.43 -0.86
N LEU A 29 -11.86 13.33 -1.45
CA LEU A 29 -10.93 12.42 -0.80
C LEU A 29 -9.51 12.96 -0.92
N ASN A 30 -8.81 13.10 0.23
CA ASN A 30 -7.40 13.54 0.29
C ASN A 30 -7.12 14.86 -0.47
N GLY A 31 -8.12 15.75 -0.50
CA GLY A 31 -8.05 17.01 -1.25
C GLY A 31 -8.08 16.87 -2.77
N ASN A 32 -8.40 15.69 -3.30
CA ASN A 32 -8.53 15.43 -4.73
C ASN A 32 -10.00 15.53 -5.16
N ILE A 33 -10.38 16.65 -5.80
CA ILE A 33 -11.76 16.89 -6.24
C ILE A 33 -12.25 15.93 -7.35
N LYS A 34 -11.34 15.14 -7.96
CA LYS A 34 -11.69 14.12 -8.95
C LYS A 34 -12.14 12.81 -8.33
N ILE A 35 -12.05 12.69 -6.99
CA ILE A 35 -12.52 11.56 -6.20
C ILE A 35 -13.21 12.13 -4.97
N SER A 36 -14.49 11.85 -4.80
CA SER A 36 -15.26 12.32 -3.66
C SER A 36 -16.20 11.24 -3.13
N PHE A 37 -16.81 11.47 -1.99
CA PHE A 37 -17.75 10.57 -1.35
C PHE A 37 -18.88 11.35 -0.67
N ASP A 38 -20.05 10.71 -0.48
CA ASP A 38 -21.22 11.30 0.17
C ASP A 38 -21.75 10.51 1.35
N HIS A 39 -21.27 9.28 1.57
CA HIS A 39 -21.65 8.46 2.72
C HIS A 39 -20.45 8.12 3.58
N ILE A 40 -20.73 7.89 4.86
CA ILE A 40 -19.76 7.33 5.82
C ILE A 40 -20.38 6.14 6.56
N GLU A 41 -19.60 5.10 6.78
CA GLU A 41 -19.92 4.02 7.70
C GLU A 41 -19.21 4.31 9.04
N ILE A 42 -19.99 4.47 10.10
CA ILE A 42 -19.50 4.61 11.47
C ILE A 42 -19.42 3.22 12.07
N LEU A 43 -18.22 2.75 12.32
CA LEU A 43 -17.92 1.42 12.82
C LEU A 43 -17.58 1.47 14.31
N SER A 44 -17.97 0.43 15.04
CA SER A 44 -17.43 0.08 16.35
C SER A 44 -17.22 -1.43 16.39
N ARG A 45 -16.68 -1.97 17.49
CA ARG A 45 -16.49 -3.42 17.60
C ARG A 45 -17.81 -4.21 17.61
N ASN A 46 -18.92 -3.57 17.98
CA ASN A 46 -20.23 -4.21 18.17
C ASN A 46 -21.32 -3.71 17.24
N SER A 47 -21.08 -2.68 16.44
CA SER A 47 -22.10 -2.08 15.59
C SER A 47 -21.50 -1.34 14.40
N ASN A 48 -22.27 -1.22 13.33
CA ASN A 48 -22.00 -0.34 12.21
C ASN A 48 -23.26 0.41 11.81
N ARG A 49 -23.08 1.59 11.27
CA ARG A 49 -24.18 2.43 10.74
C ARG A 49 -23.68 3.20 9.53
N LEU A 50 -24.37 3.05 8.41
CA LEU A 50 -24.14 3.86 7.19
C LEU A 50 -25.05 5.09 7.26
N ILE A 51 -24.48 6.27 7.02
CA ILE A 51 -25.23 7.54 6.96
C ILE A 51 -24.72 8.40 5.81
N HIS A 52 -25.58 9.25 5.26
CA HIS A 52 -25.20 10.30 4.35
C HIS A 52 -24.46 11.43 5.12
N ILE A 53 -23.49 12.11 4.49
CA ILE A 53 -22.70 13.19 5.16
C ILE A 53 -23.57 14.32 5.71
N LYS A 54 -24.73 14.59 5.12
CA LYS A 54 -25.71 15.59 5.62
C LYS A 54 -26.32 15.22 6.98
N GLU A 55 -26.38 13.92 7.30
CA GLU A 55 -26.95 13.42 8.56
C GLU A 55 -25.98 13.55 9.75
N ILE A 56 -24.73 13.91 9.52
CA ILE A 56 -23.72 14.11 10.59
C ILE A 56 -24.19 15.13 11.62
N LYS A 57 -24.97 16.13 11.20
CA LYS A 57 -25.55 17.14 12.10
C LYS A 57 -26.44 16.53 13.20
N ASN A 58 -27.08 15.40 12.91
CA ASN A 58 -28.01 14.71 13.79
C ASN A 58 -27.33 13.68 14.73
N LEU A 59 -26.00 13.50 14.64
CA LEU A 59 -25.28 12.58 15.51
C LEU A 59 -25.16 13.14 16.95
N PRO A 60 -25.14 12.26 17.97
CA PRO A 60 -24.80 12.65 19.34
C PRO A 60 -23.49 13.44 19.40
N ILE A 61 -23.41 14.46 20.25
CA ILE A 61 -22.31 15.44 20.29
C ILE A 61 -20.92 14.80 20.29
N LYS A 62 -20.67 13.81 21.15
CA LYS A 62 -19.37 13.11 21.23
C LYS A 62 -19.00 12.40 19.93
N LEU A 63 -19.96 11.71 19.31
CA LEU A 63 -19.77 11.00 18.06
C LEU A 63 -19.58 11.97 16.89
N LYS A 64 -20.38 13.01 16.82
CA LYS A 64 -20.27 14.10 15.85
C LYS A 64 -18.86 14.73 15.86
N LYS A 65 -18.34 15.08 17.06
CA LYS A 65 -16.97 15.62 17.20
C LYS A 65 -15.91 14.66 16.64
N LYS A 66 -16.04 13.35 16.91
CA LYS A 66 -15.12 12.32 16.38
C LYS A 66 -15.20 12.24 14.86
N VAL A 67 -16.39 12.13 14.29
CA VAL A 67 -16.61 12.03 12.83
C VAL A 67 -16.07 13.27 12.12
N ILE A 68 -16.35 14.48 12.61
CA ILE A 68 -15.84 15.72 12.04
C ILE A 68 -14.29 15.77 12.07
N LYS A 69 -13.67 15.31 13.16
CA LYS A 69 -12.21 15.20 13.26
C LYS A 69 -11.67 14.26 12.19
N ASP A 70 -12.28 13.10 12.00
CA ASP A 70 -11.85 12.13 10.98
C ASP A 70 -12.04 12.69 9.56
N LEU A 71 -13.16 13.35 9.28
CA LEU A 71 -13.41 13.97 7.98
C LEU A 71 -12.39 15.07 7.65
N LYS A 72 -11.98 15.88 8.63
CA LYS A 72 -10.89 16.84 8.43
C LYS A 72 -9.58 16.17 8.01
N ILE A 73 -9.29 14.98 8.54
CA ILE A 73 -8.12 14.18 8.15
C ILE A 73 -8.30 13.61 6.74
N ILE A 74 -9.44 12.97 6.49
CA ILE A 74 -9.77 12.30 5.21
C ILE A 74 -9.76 13.28 4.03
N THR A 75 -10.27 14.51 4.23
CA THR A 75 -10.36 15.51 3.17
C THR A 75 -9.08 16.34 3.00
N LYS A 76 -8.13 16.21 3.94
CA LYS A 76 -6.87 16.96 3.88
C LYS A 76 -6.00 16.49 2.72
N LYS A 77 -5.47 17.45 1.95
CA LYS A 77 -4.57 17.17 0.82
C LYS A 77 -3.29 16.46 1.27
N ILE A 78 -3.00 15.34 0.63
CA ILE A 78 -1.73 14.63 0.78
C ILE A 78 -0.66 15.29 -0.10
N LYS A 79 0.54 15.54 0.44
CA LYS A 79 1.67 16.08 -0.30
C LYS A 79 2.34 14.98 -1.15
N ASN A 80 2.70 15.30 -2.38
CA ASN A 80 3.46 14.41 -3.25
C ASN A 80 4.87 14.17 -2.71
N PHE A 81 5.39 12.96 -2.88
CA PHE A 81 6.77 12.58 -2.55
C PHE A 81 7.23 11.33 -3.31
N SER A 82 8.53 11.07 -3.33
CA SER A 82 9.14 9.83 -3.89
C SER A 82 8.64 9.46 -5.29
N ASN A 83 8.37 10.43 -6.15
CA ASN A 83 7.84 10.25 -7.50
C ASN A 83 6.35 9.82 -7.55
N PHE A 84 5.64 9.84 -6.43
CA PHE A 84 4.19 9.66 -6.40
C PHE A 84 3.47 11.01 -6.52
N ASN A 85 2.46 11.04 -7.37
CA ASN A 85 1.54 12.16 -7.50
C ASN A 85 0.14 11.74 -7.02
N PHE A 86 -0.23 12.15 -5.82
CA PHE A 86 -1.52 11.79 -5.20
C PHE A 86 -2.72 12.58 -5.74
N ARG A 87 -2.52 13.44 -6.74
CA ARG A 87 -3.60 14.01 -7.56
C ARG A 87 -3.99 13.08 -8.72
N ASN A 88 -3.12 12.14 -9.08
CA ASN A 88 -3.45 11.11 -10.05
C ASN A 88 -4.43 10.11 -9.44
N PHE A 89 -5.17 9.44 -10.31
CA PHE A 89 -6.09 8.37 -9.92
C PHE A 89 -5.35 7.19 -9.26
N SER A 90 -4.14 6.90 -9.70
CA SER A 90 -3.31 5.81 -9.19
C SER A 90 -1.83 6.12 -9.35
N ASN A 91 -1.02 5.52 -8.48
CA ASN A 91 0.42 5.41 -8.66
C ASN A 91 0.79 3.92 -8.67
N ILE A 92 1.70 3.53 -9.53
CA ILE A 92 2.12 2.15 -9.73
C ILE A 92 3.54 1.93 -9.23
N MET A 93 3.69 0.96 -8.32
CA MET A 93 4.96 0.44 -7.83
C MET A 93 5.21 -0.92 -8.48
N GLY A 94 6.17 -0.99 -9.40
CA GLY A 94 6.54 -2.22 -10.11
C GLY A 94 7.41 -3.12 -9.23
N VAL A 95 7.05 -4.38 -9.07
CA VAL A 95 7.77 -5.36 -8.23
C VAL A 95 8.95 -5.96 -8.98
N LEU A 96 10.15 -5.83 -8.43
CA LEU A 96 11.36 -6.48 -8.91
C LEU A 96 11.99 -7.34 -7.82
N ASN A 97 11.73 -8.64 -7.83
CA ASN A 97 12.34 -9.59 -6.91
C ASN A 97 13.63 -10.15 -7.52
N LEU A 98 14.78 -9.86 -6.91
CA LEU A 98 16.09 -10.34 -7.32
C LEU A 98 16.50 -11.56 -6.48
N THR A 99 15.63 -12.56 -6.43
CA THR A 99 15.89 -13.85 -5.77
C THR A 99 16.22 -14.93 -6.82
N PRO A 100 16.99 -15.99 -6.46
CA PRO A 100 17.34 -17.05 -7.39
C PRO A 100 16.12 -17.65 -8.12
N ASP A 101 15.02 -17.87 -7.40
CA ASP A 101 13.79 -18.46 -7.95
C ASP A 101 13.05 -17.53 -8.93
N SER A 102 13.35 -16.24 -8.95
CA SER A 102 12.64 -15.25 -9.78
C SER A 102 13.18 -15.18 -11.21
N PHE A 103 14.41 -15.66 -11.44
CA PHE A 103 15.11 -15.60 -12.72
C PHE A 103 15.80 -16.93 -13.08
N SER A 104 15.31 -18.05 -12.55
CA SER A 104 15.87 -19.38 -12.76
C SER A 104 15.40 -20.01 -14.06
N ASP A 105 16.08 -19.65 -15.14
CA ASP A 105 16.32 -20.59 -16.21
C ASP A 105 17.77 -21.10 -16.03
N GLY A 106 17.95 -22.19 -15.26
CA GLY A 106 19.24 -22.86 -15.09
C GLY A 106 20.19 -22.34 -14.02
N GLY A 107 19.72 -21.66 -12.97
CA GLY A 107 20.53 -21.42 -11.73
C GLY A 107 21.64 -20.37 -11.81
N LYS A 108 21.85 -19.70 -12.95
CA LYS A 108 22.81 -18.60 -13.08
C LYS A 108 22.11 -17.26 -12.84
N TYR A 109 22.47 -16.60 -11.73
CA TYR A 109 22.04 -15.26 -11.40
C TYR A 109 22.55 -14.25 -12.43
N ASN A 110 21.70 -13.86 -13.39
CA ASN A 110 22.10 -12.89 -14.40
C ASN A 110 21.64 -11.48 -14.00
N ASN A 111 22.57 -10.65 -13.52
CA ASN A 111 22.34 -9.23 -13.19
C ASN A 111 21.73 -8.43 -14.35
N ASN A 112 21.93 -8.87 -15.60
CA ASN A 112 21.34 -8.22 -16.77
C ASN A 112 19.83 -8.48 -16.87
N LEU A 113 19.35 -9.69 -16.56
CA LEU A 113 17.91 -10.02 -16.59
C LEU A 113 17.13 -9.16 -15.60
N GLY A 114 17.59 -9.07 -14.35
CA GLY A 114 16.95 -8.22 -13.35
C GLY A 114 16.88 -6.75 -13.74
N TYR A 115 17.98 -6.20 -14.26
CA TYR A 115 18.01 -4.84 -14.74
C TYR A 115 17.09 -4.61 -15.96
N ASN A 116 17.12 -5.51 -16.94
CA ASN A 116 16.26 -5.40 -18.13
C ASN A 116 14.77 -5.51 -17.74
N HIS A 117 14.45 -6.37 -16.80
CA HIS A 117 13.09 -6.47 -16.27
C HIS A 117 12.66 -5.16 -15.56
N ALA A 118 13.54 -4.55 -14.76
CA ALA A 118 13.28 -3.23 -14.16
C ALA A 118 13.00 -2.16 -15.21
N LEU A 119 13.81 -2.14 -16.30
CA LEU A 119 13.57 -1.22 -17.42
C LEU A 119 12.22 -1.45 -18.09
N LYS A 120 11.83 -2.72 -18.29
CA LYS A 120 10.51 -3.08 -18.84
C LYS A 120 9.40 -2.53 -17.95
N LEU A 121 9.45 -2.80 -16.64
CA LEU A 121 8.46 -2.30 -15.67
C LEU A 121 8.36 -0.76 -15.71
N PHE A 122 9.50 -0.06 -15.76
CA PHE A 122 9.52 1.39 -15.80
C PHE A 122 8.96 1.96 -17.12
N LYS A 123 9.38 1.40 -18.27
CA LYS A 123 8.87 1.77 -19.59
C LYS A 123 7.36 1.49 -19.72
N SER A 124 6.85 0.45 -19.06
CA SER A 124 5.41 0.17 -18.98
C SER A 124 4.64 1.17 -18.11
N GLY A 125 5.31 2.12 -17.45
CA GLY A 125 4.68 3.25 -16.76
C GLY A 125 4.63 3.17 -15.24
N SER A 126 5.43 2.30 -14.57
CA SER A 126 5.53 2.36 -13.12
C SER A 126 6.17 3.67 -12.66
N ASN A 127 5.65 4.24 -11.57
CA ASN A 127 6.18 5.46 -10.95
C ASN A 127 7.50 5.20 -10.20
N ILE A 128 7.66 3.99 -9.69
CA ILE A 128 8.80 3.57 -8.89
C ILE A 128 8.99 2.06 -9.04
N ILE A 129 10.25 1.58 -9.01
CA ILE A 129 10.59 0.15 -9.02
C ILE A 129 10.93 -0.27 -7.60
N ASP A 130 10.21 -1.26 -7.07
CA ASP A 130 10.44 -1.83 -5.73
C ASP A 130 11.37 -3.03 -5.80
N VAL A 131 12.62 -2.83 -5.42
CA VAL A 131 13.70 -3.80 -5.57
C VAL A 131 13.88 -4.58 -4.27
N GLY A 132 13.69 -5.90 -4.31
CA GLY A 132 13.90 -6.80 -3.18
C GLY A 132 14.94 -7.89 -3.47
N GLY A 133 15.86 -8.13 -2.53
CA GLY A 133 16.87 -9.20 -2.61
C GLY A 133 16.57 -10.41 -1.74
N GLU A 134 15.63 -10.31 -0.81
CA GLU A 134 15.16 -11.37 0.08
C GLU A 134 13.72 -11.77 -0.28
N SER A 135 13.44 -13.06 -0.29
CA SER A 135 12.06 -13.54 -0.50
C SER A 135 11.21 -13.26 0.74
N THR A 136 10.03 -12.69 0.52
CA THR A 136 9.04 -12.42 1.58
C THR A 136 7.83 -13.35 1.48
N ARG A 137 7.93 -14.41 0.63
CA ARG A 137 6.90 -15.45 0.50
C ARG A 137 6.74 -16.23 1.79
N PRO A 138 5.56 -16.83 2.04
CA PRO A 138 5.40 -17.76 3.15
C PRO A 138 6.50 -18.82 3.15
N MET A 139 6.98 -19.20 4.34
CA MET A 139 8.04 -20.20 4.56
C MET A 139 9.43 -19.80 4.04
N SER A 140 9.64 -18.57 3.54
CA SER A 140 10.97 -18.14 3.10
C SER A 140 11.94 -18.04 4.27
N LYS A 141 13.19 -18.47 4.02
CA LYS A 141 14.30 -18.36 4.98
C LYS A 141 14.95 -16.99 4.89
N GLU A 142 15.39 -16.52 6.05
CA GLU A 142 16.24 -15.33 6.13
C GLU A 142 17.57 -15.58 5.45
N ILE A 143 18.10 -14.54 4.79
CA ILE A 143 19.42 -14.57 4.16
C ILE A 143 20.39 -13.59 4.82
N LYS A 144 21.68 -13.89 4.76
CA LYS A 144 22.74 -13.03 5.30
C LYS A 144 22.75 -11.68 4.56
N ILE A 145 23.08 -10.59 5.27
CA ILE A 145 23.17 -9.22 4.73
C ILE A 145 24.05 -9.16 3.46
N LYS A 146 25.21 -9.85 3.45
CA LYS A 146 26.13 -9.92 2.31
C LYS A 146 25.41 -10.48 1.06
N ASN A 147 24.62 -11.53 1.22
CA ASN A 147 23.92 -12.18 0.12
C ASN A 147 22.81 -11.29 -0.44
N GLU A 148 22.00 -10.68 0.42
CA GLU A 148 20.96 -9.74 0.00
C GLU A 148 21.56 -8.57 -0.76
N TRP A 149 22.61 -7.94 -0.21
CA TRP A 149 23.29 -6.83 -0.84
C TRP A 149 23.88 -7.17 -2.21
N ASN A 150 24.53 -8.31 -2.33
CA ASN A 150 25.12 -8.77 -3.59
C ASN A 150 24.09 -8.96 -4.69
N ARG A 151 22.86 -9.41 -4.34
CA ARG A 151 21.76 -9.57 -5.31
C ARG A 151 21.27 -8.25 -5.87
N ILE A 152 21.22 -7.19 -5.06
CA ILE A 152 20.57 -5.91 -5.44
C ILE A 152 21.56 -4.82 -5.89
N LYS A 153 22.79 -4.81 -5.38
CA LYS A 153 23.75 -3.72 -5.54
C LYS A 153 23.96 -3.29 -7.00
N SER A 154 24.19 -4.24 -7.89
CA SER A 154 24.44 -3.95 -9.32
C SER A 154 23.24 -3.30 -9.98
N THR A 155 22.04 -3.87 -9.76
CA THR A 155 20.79 -3.32 -10.30
C THR A 155 20.50 -1.92 -9.77
N LEU A 156 20.67 -1.68 -8.46
CA LEU A 156 20.49 -0.34 -7.86
C LEU A 156 21.40 0.70 -8.49
N LYS A 157 22.70 0.40 -8.69
CA LYS A 157 23.67 1.29 -9.33
C LYS A 157 23.25 1.65 -10.76
N ARG A 158 22.82 0.66 -11.55
CA ARG A 158 22.42 0.84 -12.95
C ARG A 158 21.13 1.65 -13.06
N LEU A 159 20.12 1.39 -12.20
CA LEU A 159 18.87 2.16 -12.16
C LEU A 159 19.14 3.62 -11.76
N LYS A 160 20.03 3.87 -10.79
CA LYS A 160 20.46 5.22 -10.41
C LYS A 160 21.03 5.98 -11.61
N LYS A 161 21.94 5.35 -12.39
CA LYS A 161 22.52 5.97 -13.59
C LYS A 161 21.45 6.40 -14.60
N ARG A 162 20.35 5.67 -14.70
CA ARG A 162 19.20 5.99 -15.57
C ARG A 162 18.17 6.92 -14.92
N ARG A 163 18.44 7.40 -13.70
CA ARG A 163 17.54 8.26 -12.91
C ARG A 163 16.14 7.63 -12.68
N ILE A 164 16.05 6.29 -12.69
CA ILE A 164 14.83 5.56 -12.42
C ILE A 164 14.57 5.61 -10.90
N PRO A 165 13.37 6.02 -10.44
CA PRO A 165 13.03 6.03 -9.03
C PRO A 165 13.00 4.62 -8.44
N ILE A 166 13.62 4.44 -7.26
CA ILE A 166 13.80 3.16 -6.60
C ILE A 166 13.17 3.17 -5.22
N SER A 167 12.31 2.19 -4.96
CA SER A 167 11.93 1.72 -3.63
C SER A 167 12.79 0.49 -3.29
N LEU A 168 13.12 0.30 -2.02
CA LEU A 168 13.92 -0.82 -1.55
C LEU A 168 13.10 -1.66 -0.58
N ASP A 169 12.75 -2.89 -1.01
CA ASP A 169 12.06 -3.89 -0.20
C ASP A 169 13.09 -4.66 0.64
N THR A 170 13.23 -4.24 1.89
CA THR A 170 14.12 -4.88 2.87
C THR A 170 13.69 -4.55 4.29
N ARG A 171 13.98 -5.44 5.22
CA ARG A 171 13.77 -5.28 6.67
C ARG A 171 15.05 -5.03 7.46
N LYS A 172 16.21 -4.98 6.78
CA LYS A 172 17.54 -4.83 7.41
C LYS A 172 18.05 -3.40 7.29
N SER A 173 18.26 -2.71 8.39
CA SER A 173 18.69 -1.30 8.46
C SER A 173 19.99 -1.02 7.71
N ILE A 174 20.95 -1.96 7.77
CA ILE A 174 22.22 -1.85 7.05
C ILE A 174 22.00 -1.82 5.53
N ILE A 175 21.07 -2.65 5.01
CA ILE A 175 20.70 -2.66 3.59
C ILE A 175 19.99 -1.36 3.23
N MET A 176 19.07 -0.89 4.10
CA MET A 176 18.39 0.40 3.93
C MET A 176 19.41 1.53 3.80
N GLU A 177 20.36 1.65 4.72
CA GLU A 177 21.36 2.71 4.70
C GLU A 177 22.22 2.67 3.43
N ARG A 178 22.71 1.49 3.03
CA ARG A 178 23.46 1.30 1.79
C ARG A 178 22.66 1.70 0.55
N GLY A 179 21.38 1.30 0.49
CA GLY A 179 20.47 1.65 -0.60
C GLY A 179 20.19 3.16 -0.66
N ILE A 180 19.96 3.80 0.49
CA ILE A 180 19.76 5.26 0.59
C ILE A 180 20.98 6.02 0.06
N LYS A 181 22.20 5.61 0.44
CA LYS A 181 23.46 6.19 -0.08
C LYS A 181 23.58 6.01 -1.61
N LEU A 182 23.00 4.96 -2.18
CA LEU A 182 22.91 4.77 -3.63
C LEU A 182 21.74 5.56 -4.28
N GLY A 183 20.94 6.31 -3.52
CA GLY A 183 19.89 7.17 -4.07
C GLY A 183 18.47 6.58 -4.07
N VAL A 184 18.24 5.51 -3.32
CA VAL A 184 16.88 4.97 -3.06
C VAL A 184 16.00 6.08 -2.51
N LYS A 185 14.75 6.16 -3.02
CA LYS A 185 13.78 7.21 -2.70
C LYS A 185 12.78 6.81 -1.61
N LEU A 186 12.51 5.51 -1.46
CA LEU A 186 11.51 4.96 -0.55
C LEU A 186 12.05 3.66 0.07
N ILE A 187 11.77 3.44 1.34
CA ILE A 187 12.00 2.16 2.02
C ILE A 187 10.66 1.44 2.19
N ASN A 188 10.59 0.19 1.73
CA ASN A 188 9.44 -0.68 1.89
C ASN A 188 9.79 -1.78 2.91
N ASP A 189 9.47 -1.54 4.19
CA ASP A 189 9.75 -2.49 5.27
C ASP A 189 8.53 -3.34 5.58
N ILE A 190 8.50 -4.55 5.06
CA ILE A 190 7.39 -5.50 5.29
C ILE A 190 7.31 -6.02 6.72
N SER A 191 8.34 -5.82 7.55
CA SER A 191 8.33 -6.27 8.96
C SER A 191 7.51 -5.36 9.87
N GLY A 192 7.12 -4.18 9.40
CA GLY A 192 6.44 -3.15 10.19
C GLY A 192 7.29 -2.68 11.36
N LEU A 193 8.59 -2.51 11.15
CA LEU A 193 9.59 -2.07 12.12
C LEU A 193 9.82 -3.07 13.27
N LYS A 194 9.52 -4.36 13.06
CA LYS A 194 9.67 -5.38 14.11
C LYS A 194 10.97 -6.17 14.00
N PHE A 195 11.64 -6.13 12.83
CA PHE A 195 12.81 -6.97 12.56
C PHE A 195 14.12 -6.34 13.04
N ASP A 196 14.31 -5.04 12.77
CA ASP A 196 15.57 -4.34 13.06
C ASP A 196 15.28 -3.03 13.79
N ASN A 197 15.75 -2.92 15.03
CA ASN A 197 15.52 -1.76 15.90
C ASN A 197 16.26 -0.49 15.44
N GLN A 198 17.23 -0.60 14.55
CA GLN A 198 17.96 0.53 13.97
C GLN A 198 17.20 1.19 12.81
N THR A 199 16.15 0.53 12.26
CA THR A 199 15.39 1.02 11.11
C THR A 199 14.91 2.46 11.31
N ILE A 200 14.30 2.78 12.46
CA ILE A 200 13.81 4.14 12.74
C ILE A 200 14.93 5.17 12.74
N LYS A 201 16.08 4.83 13.34
CA LYS A 201 17.24 5.74 13.38
C LYS A 201 17.74 6.06 11.96
N ILE A 202 17.80 5.04 11.09
CA ILE A 202 18.21 5.23 9.68
C ILE A 202 17.22 6.08 8.91
N ILE A 203 15.92 5.78 9.00
CA ILE A 203 14.86 6.53 8.32
C ILE A 203 14.87 7.99 8.77
N LYS A 204 14.99 8.25 10.08
CA LYS A 204 15.09 9.61 10.66
C LYS A 204 16.32 10.34 10.16
N LYS A 205 17.53 9.72 10.28
CA LYS A 205 18.81 10.28 9.88
C LYS A 205 18.79 10.79 8.43
N TYR A 206 18.25 9.99 7.52
CA TYR A 206 18.19 10.31 6.10
C TYR A 206 16.89 10.99 5.66
N ASN A 207 15.95 11.23 6.58
CA ASN A 207 14.64 11.83 6.32
C ASN A 207 13.93 11.18 5.12
N LYS A 208 13.92 9.84 5.07
CA LYS A 208 13.38 9.08 3.93
C LYS A 208 11.92 8.70 4.14
N PRO A 209 11.11 8.74 3.08
CA PRO A 209 9.81 8.10 3.07
C PRO A 209 9.94 6.58 3.27
N PHE A 210 8.96 6.01 3.97
CA PHE A 210 8.92 4.58 4.21
C PHE A 210 7.48 4.07 4.36
N THR A 211 7.31 2.77 4.15
CA THR A 211 6.04 2.09 4.31
C THR A 211 5.98 1.38 5.66
N ILE A 212 4.95 1.69 6.44
CA ILE A 212 4.59 0.90 7.63
C ILE A 212 3.68 -0.23 7.14
N HIS A 213 4.19 -1.45 7.17
CA HIS A 213 3.46 -2.63 6.75
C HIS A 213 2.89 -3.39 7.95
N HIS A 214 1.69 -3.98 7.82
CA HIS A 214 1.14 -4.87 8.84
C HIS A 214 1.40 -6.34 8.51
N ILE A 215 2.06 -7.02 9.43
CA ILE A 215 2.25 -8.47 9.43
C ILE A 215 1.94 -9.04 10.82
N GLN A 216 1.23 -10.17 10.89
CA GLN A 216 1.14 -11.00 12.09
C GLN A 216 2.16 -12.13 11.99
N GLY A 217 3.03 -12.27 13.00
CA GLY A 217 4.19 -13.16 12.92
C GLY A 217 5.32 -12.62 12.03
N ASN A 218 6.04 -13.51 11.36
CA ASN A 218 7.09 -13.22 10.38
C ASN A 218 6.86 -14.06 9.10
N PRO A 219 7.59 -13.87 8.00
CA PRO A 219 7.37 -14.64 6.77
C PRO A 219 7.34 -16.16 6.95
N ARG A 220 8.11 -16.69 7.90
CA ARG A 220 8.16 -18.14 8.17
C ARG A 220 6.90 -18.64 8.90
N THR A 221 6.33 -17.85 9.80
CA THR A 221 5.25 -18.27 10.71
C THR A 221 3.90 -17.62 10.43
N MET A 222 3.85 -16.57 9.61
CA MET A 222 2.67 -15.71 9.41
C MET A 222 1.41 -16.43 8.95
N GLN A 223 1.52 -17.61 8.33
CA GLN A 223 0.37 -18.39 7.87
C GLN A 223 -0.12 -19.43 8.89
N ASN A 224 0.58 -19.56 10.02
CA ASN A 224 0.19 -20.50 11.07
C ASN A 224 -0.98 -19.90 11.88
N ASN A 225 -2.20 -20.24 11.46
CA ASN A 225 -3.46 -19.90 12.14
C ASN A 225 -3.57 -18.41 12.60
N PRO A 226 -3.52 -17.44 11.66
CA PRO A 226 -3.62 -16.03 12.03
C PRO A 226 -4.98 -15.71 12.65
N LYS A 227 -4.98 -15.10 13.85
CA LYS A 227 -6.18 -14.80 14.63
C LYS A 227 -6.38 -13.30 14.81
N TYR A 228 -7.61 -12.81 14.59
CA TYR A 228 -8.05 -11.44 14.84
C TYR A 228 -9.42 -11.48 15.52
N LYS A 229 -9.69 -10.60 16.46
CA LYS A 229 -11.05 -10.35 16.98
C LYS A 229 -11.90 -9.69 15.90
N ASN A 230 -11.34 -8.68 15.25
CA ASN A 230 -11.90 -8.01 14.08
C ASN A 230 -10.73 -7.51 13.21
N VAL A 231 -10.42 -8.23 12.12
CA VAL A 231 -9.21 -7.97 11.32
C VAL A 231 -9.12 -6.52 10.83
N LEU A 232 -10.23 -5.91 10.46
CA LEU A 232 -10.27 -4.53 9.94
C LEU A 232 -9.91 -3.52 11.05
N LEU A 233 -10.55 -3.64 12.21
CA LEU A 233 -10.37 -2.71 13.31
C LEU A 233 -9.05 -2.96 14.06
N ASP A 234 -8.62 -4.23 14.19
CA ASP A 234 -7.35 -4.59 14.83
C ASP A 234 -6.16 -4.04 14.05
N ILE A 235 -6.21 -4.08 12.70
CA ILE A 235 -5.16 -3.49 11.84
C ILE A 235 -5.23 -1.96 11.85
N TYR A 236 -6.42 -1.38 11.94
CA TYR A 236 -6.54 0.07 12.14
C TYR A 236 -5.88 0.51 13.44
N ASP A 237 -6.16 -0.18 14.55
CA ASP A 237 -5.59 0.11 15.87
C ASP A 237 -4.05 -0.05 15.85
N TYR A 238 -3.53 -1.11 15.21
CA TYR A 238 -2.11 -1.29 14.98
C TYR A 238 -1.46 -0.09 14.29
N PHE A 239 -2.09 0.43 13.23
CA PHE A 239 -1.56 1.61 12.55
C PHE A 239 -1.60 2.86 13.42
N GLU A 240 -2.67 3.09 14.20
CA GLU A 240 -2.70 4.22 15.12
C GLU A 240 -1.52 4.21 16.09
N GLU A 241 -1.23 3.04 16.69
CA GLU A 241 -0.11 2.87 17.61
C GLU A 241 1.24 3.07 16.90
N LYS A 242 1.44 2.42 15.75
CA LYS A 242 2.67 2.54 14.98
C LYS A 242 2.92 3.96 14.49
N ILE A 243 1.90 4.65 14.01
CA ILE A 243 2.00 6.05 13.59
C ILE A 243 2.38 6.94 14.77
N LYS A 244 1.75 6.77 15.93
CA LYS A 244 2.13 7.50 17.15
C LYS A 244 3.60 7.26 17.49
N TYR A 245 4.03 6.00 17.49
CA TYR A 245 5.40 5.62 17.79
C TYR A 245 6.42 6.23 16.83
N VAL A 246 6.22 6.13 15.51
CA VAL A 246 7.17 6.68 14.53
C VAL A 246 7.17 8.21 14.54
N ARG A 247 6.00 8.84 14.77
CA ARG A 247 5.89 10.31 14.91
C ARG A 247 6.62 10.80 16.16
N PHE A 248 6.47 10.11 17.28
CA PHE A 248 7.19 10.41 18.53
C PHE A 248 8.72 10.33 18.32
N ASN A 249 9.20 9.38 17.53
CA ASN A 249 10.60 9.24 17.18
C ASN A 249 11.09 10.28 16.13
N GLY A 250 10.26 11.26 15.75
CA GLY A 250 10.64 12.38 14.88
C GLY A 250 10.51 12.13 13.39
N ILE A 251 9.87 11.03 12.95
CA ILE A 251 9.59 10.80 11.54
C ILE A 251 8.52 11.79 11.06
N LYS A 252 8.75 12.47 9.94
CA LYS A 252 7.81 13.45 9.39
C LYS A 252 6.53 12.78 8.87
N HIS A 253 5.37 13.42 9.07
CA HIS A 253 4.07 12.92 8.61
C HIS A 253 4.09 12.56 7.10
N ASN A 254 4.63 13.44 6.27
CA ASN A 254 4.67 13.25 4.82
C ASN A 254 5.63 12.14 4.35
N ASN A 255 6.36 11.49 5.25
CA ASN A 255 7.26 10.39 4.92
C ASN A 255 6.65 9.00 5.22
N ILE A 256 5.39 8.95 5.60
CA ILE A 256 4.73 7.71 6.01
C ILE A 256 3.74 7.25 4.94
N ILE A 257 3.83 5.99 4.55
CA ILE A 257 2.85 5.22 3.77
C ILE A 257 2.39 4.07 4.65
N ILE A 258 1.13 3.64 4.53
CA ILE A 258 0.60 2.47 5.24
C ILE A 258 0.23 1.37 4.26
N ASP A 259 0.60 0.12 4.60
CA ASP A 259 0.21 -1.09 3.86
C ASP A 259 -0.41 -2.10 4.82
N PRO A 260 -1.73 -2.40 4.73
CA PRO A 260 -2.39 -3.37 5.60
C PRO A 260 -1.92 -4.82 5.40
N GLY A 261 -1.04 -5.08 4.42
CA GLY A 261 -0.36 -6.36 4.28
C GLY A 261 -1.29 -7.49 3.85
N ILE A 262 -1.97 -7.36 2.72
CA ILE A 262 -2.78 -8.43 2.15
C ILE A 262 -1.93 -9.69 1.98
N GLY A 263 -2.38 -10.83 2.53
CA GLY A 263 -1.66 -12.11 2.47
C GLY A 263 -0.57 -12.29 3.54
N PHE A 264 -0.29 -11.29 4.38
CA PHE A 264 0.71 -11.39 5.45
C PHE A 264 0.05 -11.64 6.81
N GLY A 265 0.06 -12.89 7.27
CA GLY A 265 -0.62 -13.29 8.50
C GLY A 265 -2.14 -13.12 8.44
N LYS A 266 -2.75 -13.57 7.32
CA LYS A 266 -4.18 -13.42 7.05
C LYS A 266 -4.72 -14.60 6.25
N ASN A 267 -5.88 -15.13 6.66
CA ASN A 267 -6.62 -16.13 5.90
C ASN A 267 -7.45 -15.47 4.77
N LEU A 268 -8.19 -16.27 4.00
CA LEU A 268 -9.02 -15.79 2.88
C LEU A 268 -10.04 -14.73 3.36
N LYS A 269 -10.84 -15.04 4.39
CA LYS A 269 -11.86 -14.13 4.93
C LYS A 269 -11.25 -12.80 5.41
N HIS A 270 -10.09 -12.85 6.08
CA HIS A 270 -9.38 -11.64 6.51
C HIS A 270 -8.96 -10.76 5.33
N ASN A 271 -8.43 -11.36 4.25
CA ASN A 271 -8.00 -10.61 3.07
C ASN A 271 -9.21 -9.98 2.34
N ILE A 272 -10.30 -10.72 2.16
CA ILE A 272 -11.53 -10.21 1.55
C ILE A 272 -12.08 -9.03 2.37
N THR A 273 -12.20 -9.18 3.70
CA THR A 273 -12.68 -8.11 4.60
C THR A 273 -11.84 -6.84 4.48
N LEU A 274 -10.51 -6.97 4.43
CA LEU A 274 -9.62 -5.82 4.31
C LEU A 274 -9.74 -5.12 2.96
N VAL A 275 -9.76 -5.88 1.87
CA VAL A 275 -9.87 -5.31 0.52
C VAL A 275 -11.25 -4.67 0.33
N SER A 276 -12.33 -5.32 0.78
CA SER A 276 -13.70 -4.80 0.64
C SER A 276 -13.96 -3.52 1.45
N LYS A 277 -13.22 -3.30 2.54
CA LYS A 277 -13.40 -2.13 3.42
C LYS A 277 -12.14 -1.28 3.57
N ILE A 278 -11.26 -1.31 2.57
CA ILE A 278 -9.96 -0.63 2.60
C ILE A 278 -10.07 0.89 2.82
N SER A 279 -11.16 1.49 2.40
CA SER A 279 -11.43 2.92 2.56
C SER A 279 -11.47 3.39 4.02
N LEU A 280 -11.56 2.48 5.00
CA LEU A 280 -11.44 2.83 6.42
C LEU A 280 -10.13 3.53 6.75
N PHE A 281 -9.03 3.07 6.12
CA PHE A 281 -7.68 3.56 6.45
C PHE A 281 -7.42 5.00 6.01
N HIS A 282 -8.28 5.60 5.17
CA HIS A 282 -8.17 7.03 4.84
C HIS A 282 -8.30 7.94 6.07
N SER A 283 -9.04 7.51 7.10
CA SER A 283 -9.18 8.27 8.35
C SER A 283 -7.90 8.33 9.20
N LEU A 284 -6.86 7.56 8.84
CA LEU A 284 -5.52 7.70 9.41
C LEU A 284 -4.72 8.87 8.81
N GLY A 285 -5.08 9.35 7.61
CA GLY A 285 -4.47 10.53 6.96
C GLY A 285 -3.15 10.27 6.24
N PHE A 286 -2.91 9.03 5.79
CA PHE A 286 -1.71 8.63 5.07
C PHE A 286 -2.05 7.95 3.75
N PRO A 287 -1.14 7.99 2.75
CA PRO A 287 -1.32 7.21 1.53
C PRO A 287 -1.41 5.72 1.84
N ILE A 288 -2.32 5.03 1.17
CA ILE A 288 -2.50 3.58 1.27
C ILE A 288 -1.79 2.92 0.10
N LEU A 289 -0.88 1.98 0.40
CA LEU A 289 -0.27 1.07 -0.54
C LEU A 289 -0.93 -0.30 -0.42
N LEU A 290 -1.24 -0.93 -1.56
CA LEU A 290 -1.74 -2.30 -1.60
C LEU A 290 -0.95 -3.17 -2.58
N GLY A 291 -0.45 -4.30 -2.09
CA GLY A 291 0.11 -5.37 -2.89
C GLY A 291 -0.81 -6.58 -2.91
N MET A 292 -1.61 -6.74 -3.99
CA MET A 292 -2.56 -7.85 -4.14
C MET A 292 -2.18 -8.80 -5.27
N SER A 293 -1.32 -8.32 -6.18
CA SER A 293 -0.94 -9.02 -7.42
C SER A 293 -0.42 -10.43 -7.16
N ARG A 294 -1.02 -11.41 -7.83
CA ARG A 294 -0.69 -12.84 -7.83
C ARG A 294 -0.79 -13.55 -6.47
N LYS A 295 -1.42 -12.94 -5.44
CA LYS A 295 -1.47 -13.47 -4.07
C LYS A 295 -2.40 -14.67 -3.92
N LYS A 296 -2.17 -15.43 -2.84
CA LYS A 296 -2.88 -16.68 -2.51
C LYS A 296 -4.40 -16.50 -2.44
N PHE A 297 -4.92 -15.37 -1.93
CA PHE A 297 -6.37 -15.16 -1.84
C PHE A 297 -7.07 -15.21 -3.22
N ILE A 298 -6.37 -14.77 -4.30
CA ILE A 298 -6.89 -14.90 -5.68
C ILE A 298 -6.94 -16.38 -6.06
N LYS A 299 -5.87 -17.16 -5.76
CA LYS A 299 -5.87 -18.62 -5.95
C LYS A 299 -7.06 -19.27 -5.24
N ASP A 300 -7.27 -18.92 -3.97
CA ASP A 300 -8.29 -19.55 -3.14
C ASP A 300 -9.73 -19.29 -3.68
N ILE A 301 -9.95 -18.15 -4.36
CA ILE A 301 -11.22 -17.78 -5.00
C ILE A 301 -11.32 -18.40 -6.40
N SER A 302 -10.32 -18.18 -7.27
CA SER A 302 -10.37 -18.58 -8.68
C SER A 302 -9.98 -20.03 -8.94
N LYS A 303 -9.52 -20.75 -7.89
CA LYS A 303 -8.99 -22.14 -7.96
C LYS A 303 -7.76 -22.28 -8.87
N ASN A 304 -7.14 -21.17 -9.30
CA ASN A 304 -5.97 -21.20 -10.18
C ASN A 304 -4.67 -21.31 -9.38
N ASN A 305 -3.98 -22.44 -9.53
CA ASN A 305 -2.75 -22.73 -8.77
C ASN A 305 -1.55 -21.94 -9.27
N ASP A 306 -1.41 -21.75 -10.59
CA ASP A 306 -0.28 -20.98 -11.13
C ASP A 306 -0.41 -19.49 -10.84
N SER A 307 0.63 -18.92 -10.25
CA SER A 307 0.64 -17.50 -9.92
C SER A 307 0.65 -16.59 -11.16
N LYS A 308 1.18 -17.05 -12.29
CA LYS A 308 1.21 -16.30 -13.55
C LYS A 308 -0.20 -16.19 -14.17
N GLN A 309 -1.04 -17.20 -13.97
CA GLN A 309 -2.42 -17.24 -14.49
C GLN A 309 -3.42 -16.45 -13.62
N ARG A 310 -2.98 -15.80 -12.54
CA ARG A 310 -3.84 -14.96 -11.66
C ARG A 310 -3.95 -13.51 -12.12
N LEU A 311 -3.65 -13.21 -13.39
CA LEU A 311 -3.65 -11.85 -13.92
C LEU A 311 -5.04 -11.20 -13.80
N GLY A 312 -6.10 -11.86 -14.26
CA GLY A 312 -7.47 -11.34 -14.19
C GLY A 312 -7.89 -10.98 -12.76
N GLY A 313 -7.64 -11.88 -11.78
CA GLY A 313 -7.91 -11.60 -10.37
C GLY A 313 -7.04 -10.47 -9.80
N SER A 314 -5.79 -10.33 -10.27
CA SER A 314 -4.91 -9.22 -9.88
C SER A 314 -5.44 -7.88 -10.39
N ILE A 315 -5.89 -7.81 -11.64
CA ILE A 315 -6.50 -6.62 -12.24
C ILE A 315 -7.82 -6.28 -11.54
N GLY A 316 -8.74 -7.24 -11.40
CA GLY A 316 -10.04 -7.02 -10.75
C GLY A 316 -9.89 -6.48 -9.34
N SER A 317 -8.99 -7.08 -8.53
CA SER A 317 -8.73 -6.58 -7.17
C SER A 317 -8.07 -5.19 -7.16
N ALA A 318 -7.19 -4.89 -8.13
CA ALA A 318 -6.55 -3.58 -8.26
C ALA A 318 -7.57 -2.48 -8.60
N LEU A 319 -8.45 -2.71 -9.58
CA LEU A 319 -9.52 -1.77 -9.95
C LEU A 319 -10.50 -1.55 -8.80
N PHE A 320 -10.90 -2.62 -8.09
CA PHE A 320 -11.73 -2.53 -6.90
C PHE A 320 -11.12 -1.66 -5.79
N ALA A 321 -9.80 -1.81 -5.57
CA ALA A 321 -9.08 -0.98 -4.59
C ALA A 321 -9.04 0.51 -5.02
N LEU A 322 -8.83 0.77 -6.31
CA LEU A 322 -8.87 2.14 -6.86
C LEU A 322 -10.25 2.78 -6.69
N MET A 323 -11.34 2.00 -6.84
CA MET A 323 -12.70 2.46 -6.55
C MET A 323 -12.94 2.81 -5.08
N GLN A 324 -12.04 2.46 -4.19
CA GLN A 324 -12.06 2.87 -2.79
C GLN A 324 -10.98 3.91 -2.47
N GLY A 325 -10.41 4.54 -3.50
CA GLY A 325 -9.45 5.64 -3.36
C GLY A 325 -8.05 5.23 -2.94
N VAL A 326 -7.63 3.97 -3.08
CA VAL A 326 -6.25 3.54 -2.82
C VAL A 326 -5.29 4.28 -3.73
N GLN A 327 -4.19 4.80 -3.17
CA GLN A 327 -3.29 5.70 -3.89
C GLN A 327 -2.12 5.00 -4.58
N ILE A 328 -1.66 3.84 -4.07
CA ILE A 328 -0.49 3.14 -4.58
C ILE A 328 -0.81 1.65 -4.74
N LEU A 329 -0.61 1.12 -5.95
CA LEU A 329 -0.72 -0.30 -6.23
C LEU A 329 0.66 -0.89 -6.48
N ARG A 330 1.03 -1.94 -5.70
CA ARG A 330 2.27 -2.71 -5.87
C ARG A 330 1.97 -3.95 -6.70
N VAL A 331 2.49 -4.01 -7.93
CA VAL A 331 2.09 -4.99 -8.95
C VAL A 331 3.28 -5.60 -9.69
N HIS A 332 3.12 -6.86 -10.16
CA HIS A 332 4.07 -7.55 -11.03
C HIS A 332 3.83 -7.21 -12.51
N ASP A 333 2.56 -7.17 -12.92
CA ASP A 333 2.09 -7.05 -14.30
C ASP A 333 1.74 -5.57 -14.60
N VAL A 334 2.80 -4.73 -14.67
CA VAL A 334 2.62 -3.25 -14.76
C VAL A 334 1.88 -2.84 -16.01
N ASN A 335 2.26 -3.41 -17.19
CA ASN A 335 1.66 -3.04 -18.47
C ASN A 335 0.15 -3.30 -18.49
N GLU A 336 -0.25 -4.50 -18.09
CA GLU A 336 -1.64 -4.96 -18.09
C GLU A 336 -2.49 -4.19 -17.10
N VAL A 337 -1.95 -3.91 -15.91
CA VAL A 337 -2.64 -3.10 -14.89
C VAL A 337 -2.81 -1.66 -15.36
N ILE A 338 -1.79 -1.05 -15.98
CA ILE A 338 -1.90 0.33 -16.51
C ILE A 338 -2.89 0.40 -17.66
N GLN A 339 -2.87 -0.57 -18.57
CA GLN A 339 -3.85 -0.66 -19.64
C GLN A 339 -5.28 -0.71 -19.07
N SER A 340 -5.52 -1.58 -18.12
CA SER A 340 -6.82 -1.72 -17.46
C SER A 340 -7.25 -0.42 -16.75
N ILE A 341 -6.32 0.27 -16.08
CA ILE A 341 -6.60 1.56 -15.43
C ILE A 341 -6.94 2.65 -16.46
N LYS A 342 -6.28 2.66 -17.62
CA LYS A 342 -6.60 3.64 -18.69
C LYS A 342 -8.02 3.45 -19.19
N VAL A 343 -8.40 2.22 -19.53
CA VAL A 343 -9.79 1.89 -19.96
C VAL A 343 -10.78 2.25 -18.84
N PHE A 344 -10.51 1.82 -17.62
CA PHE A 344 -11.39 2.09 -16.48
C PHE A 344 -11.61 3.59 -16.23
N LYS A 345 -10.58 4.42 -16.39
CA LYS A 345 -10.71 5.88 -16.28
C LYS A 345 -11.61 6.49 -17.35
N GLU A 346 -11.56 5.98 -18.58
CA GLU A 346 -12.44 6.48 -19.63
C GLU A 346 -13.89 6.13 -19.33
N LEU A 347 -14.17 4.90 -18.84
CA LEU A 347 -15.50 4.48 -18.43
C LEU A 347 -16.09 5.32 -17.28
N LEU A 348 -15.23 5.83 -16.38
CA LEU A 348 -15.64 6.71 -15.28
C LEU A 348 -15.88 8.18 -15.68
N LYS A 349 -15.64 8.55 -16.94
CA LYS A 349 -15.92 9.92 -17.43
C LYS A 349 -17.36 10.13 -17.86
N ASN A 350 -18.04 9.04 -18.22
CA ASN A 350 -19.46 9.01 -18.59
C ASN A 350 -20.32 8.72 -17.37
#